data_d986b1f456cfa871849a1cd7c84528d6
#
_entry.id   d986b1f456cfa871849a1cd7c84528d6
#
_cell.length_a   1.000
_cell.length_b   1.000
_cell.length_c   1.000
_cell.angle_alpha   90.00
_cell.angle_beta   90.00
_cell.angle_gamma   90.00
#
_symmetry.space_group_name_H-M   'P 1'
#
loop_
_entity.id
_entity.type
_entity.pdbx_description
1 polymer ?
#
loop_
_entity_poly.entity_id
_entity_poly.type
_entity_poly.pdbx_seq_one_letter_code
_entity_poly.pdbx_strand_id
1 'polypeptide(L)'
;FHKNYKNTTILVDTREQQPLEFKNSEMLKLDVGDYAVKGENFDYTFVDRKTYQDFCSTVTHGYNRFIKEIERCKSLESFLFVVVEAPFDEMEDQNKSNYKKFKLDYVFHQMREIQARYSDYCQFVFSGSREYSIELIPKILVLGKKLWRVDLQYFWNKHIIKNGLGNRKTKTKKRVQRYKPVVTGKRGIFR
;
A
#
# COMPACT_ATOMS: atom_id res chain seq x y z
N PHE A 1 15.18 -5.18 -7.50
CA PHE A 1 14.45 -4.33 -8.44
C PHE A 1 15.32 -4.07 -9.68
N HIS A 2 15.31 -4.96 -10.71
CA HIS A 2 16.20 -4.88 -11.87
C HIS A 2 15.50 -4.50 -13.19
N LYS A 3 16.22 -3.82 -13.93
CA LYS A 3 16.45 -3.31 -15.30
C LYS A 3 15.36 -3.37 -16.40
N ASN A 4 14.35 -4.22 -16.43
CA ASN A 4 13.55 -4.40 -17.66
C ASN A 4 12.15 -3.74 -17.67
N TYR A 5 11.72 -3.10 -16.56
CA TYR A 5 10.38 -2.49 -16.52
C TYR A 5 10.21 -1.28 -17.47
N LYS A 6 11.33 -0.66 -17.92
CA LYS A 6 11.28 0.55 -18.77
C LYS A 6 10.68 0.32 -20.16
N ASN A 7 10.68 -0.91 -20.65
CA ASN A 7 10.14 -1.29 -21.96
C ASN A 7 8.81 -2.05 -21.85
N THR A 8 8.28 -2.22 -20.64
CA THR A 8 7.04 -2.94 -20.42
C THR A 8 5.87 -1.99 -20.66
N THR A 9 4.82 -2.47 -21.33
CA THR A 9 3.57 -1.75 -21.49
C THR A 9 2.68 -1.99 -20.28
N ILE A 10 2.30 -0.91 -19.60
CA ILE A 10 1.35 -0.95 -18.49
C ILE A 10 -0.06 -0.81 -19.04
N LEU A 11 -0.93 -1.71 -18.64
CA LEU A 11 -2.35 -1.63 -18.94
C LEU A 11 -3.03 -0.82 -17.84
N VAL A 12 -3.81 0.16 -18.26
CA VAL A 12 -4.52 1.09 -17.37
C VAL A 12 -6.01 0.84 -17.54
N ASP A 13 -6.72 0.65 -16.43
CA ASP A 13 -8.17 0.45 -16.48
C ASP A 13 -8.88 1.66 -17.07
N THR A 14 -9.85 1.42 -17.94
CA THR A 14 -10.64 2.49 -18.58
C THR A 14 -11.47 3.31 -17.60
N ARG A 15 -11.66 2.84 -16.37
CA ARG A 15 -12.40 3.51 -15.28
C ARG A 15 -11.50 4.37 -14.40
N GLU A 16 -10.16 4.27 -14.53
CA GLU A 16 -9.22 5.10 -13.77
C GLU A 16 -9.33 6.56 -14.23
N GLN A 17 -9.76 7.44 -13.32
CA GLN A 17 -10.04 8.85 -13.64
C GLN A 17 -8.78 9.73 -13.64
N GLN A 18 -7.76 9.34 -12.88
CA GLN A 18 -6.52 10.09 -12.72
C GLN A 18 -5.30 9.17 -12.94
N PRO A 19 -5.15 8.60 -14.13
CA PRO A 19 -4.11 7.61 -14.38
C PRO A 19 -2.72 8.17 -14.14
N LEU A 20 -1.80 7.31 -13.73
CA LEU A 20 -0.39 7.62 -13.68
C LEU A 20 0.20 7.63 -15.09
N GLU A 21 1.14 8.53 -15.31
CA GLU A 21 1.84 8.63 -16.59
C GLU A 21 3.01 7.65 -16.63
N PHE A 22 2.87 6.59 -17.43
CA PHE A 22 3.94 5.65 -17.71
C PHE A 22 4.48 5.87 -19.11
N LYS A 23 5.77 5.56 -19.33
CA LYS A 23 6.42 5.70 -20.63
C LYS A 23 5.71 4.95 -21.74
N ASN A 24 5.22 3.75 -21.43
CA ASN A 24 4.42 2.92 -22.34
C ASN A 24 3.17 2.49 -21.58
N SER A 25 2.01 2.92 -22.05
CA SER A 25 0.73 2.52 -21.47
C SER A 25 -0.34 2.36 -22.52
N GLU A 26 -1.29 1.47 -22.26
CA GLU A 26 -2.48 1.23 -23.08
C GLU A 26 -3.70 1.19 -22.19
N MET A 27 -4.82 1.73 -22.67
CA MET A 27 -6.10 1.65 -21.94
C MET A 27 -6.79 0.31 -22.25
N LEU A 28 -7.17 -0.40 -21.19
CA LEU A 28 -7.90 -1.67 -21.31
C LEU A 28 -8.86 -1.80 -20.12
N LYS A 29 -10.06 -2.30 -20.34
CA LYS A 29 -10.94 -2.64 -19.23
C LYS A 29 -10.38 -3.84 -18.48
N LEU A 30 -10.01 -3.65 -17.22
CA LEU A 30 -9.50 -4.69 -16.35
C LEU A 30 -10.62 -5.31 -15.50
N ASP A 31 -10.47 -6.58 -15.15
CA ASP A 31 -11.39 -7.27 -14.24
C ASP A 31 -11.18 -6.87 -12.78
N VAL A 32 -9.94 -6.51 -12.43
CA VAL A 32 -9.52 -6.15 -11.07
C VAL A 32 -8.50 -5.02 -11.12
N GLY A 33 -8.56 -4.11 -10.14
CA GLY A 33 -7.59 -3.03 -9.94
C GLY A 33 -7.59 -1.99 -11.05
N ASP A 34 -6.58 -1.14 -11.01
CA ASP A 34 -6.40 -0.01 -11.94
C ASP A 34 -5.30 -0.26 -12.96
N TYR A 35 -4.32 -1.13 -12.63
CA TYR A 35 -3.13 -1.39 -13.44
C TYR A 35 -2.81 -2.87 -13.54
N ALA A 36 -2.39 -3.29 -14.73
CA ALA A 36 -1.83 -4.61 -15.02
C ALA A 36 -0.64 -4.48 -15.99
N VAL A 37 0.03 -5.57 -16.29
CA VAL A 37 1.11 -5.59 -17.27
C VAL A 37 0.67 -6.33 -18.53
N LYS A 38 1.04 -5.82 -19.71
CA LYS A 38 0.82 -6.53 -20.99
C LYS A 38 1.82 -7.67 -21.14
N GLY A 39 1.35 -8.87 -21.51
CA GLY A 39 2.19 -10.02 -21.78
C GLY A 39 1.91 -11.23 -20.87
N GLU A 40 2.88 -12.11 -20.70
CA GLU A 40 2.74 -13.39 -20.00
C GLU A 40 2.33 -13.29 -18.51
N ASN A 41 2.53 -12.12 -17.87
CA ASN A 41 2.15 -11.88 -16.47
C ASN A 41 0.82 -11.14 -16.32
N PHE A 42 0.06 -10.95 -17.41
CA PHE A 42 -1.14 -10.12 -17.44
C PHE A 42 -2.21 -10.58 -16.43
N ASP A 43 -2.42 -11.88 -16.31
CA ASP A 43 -3.56 -12.42 -15.55
C ASP A 43 -3.25 -12.70 -14.07
N TYR A 44 -2.03 -12.37 -13.60
CA TYR A 44 -1.60 -12.83 -12.29
C TYR A 44 -1.45 -11.75 -11.22
N THR A 45 -1.11 -10.54 -11.62
CA THR A 45 -0.84 -9.47 -10.65
C THR A 45 -1.46 -8.18 -11.09
N PHE A 46 -2.30 -7.63 -10.22
CA PHE A 46 -2.96 -6.35 -10.40
C PHE A 46 -2.52 -5.35 -9.34
N VAL A 47 -2.65 -4.08 -9.67
CA VAL A 47 -2.45 -2.99 -8.73
C VAL A 47 -3.69 -2.12 -8.69
N ASP A 48 -4.19 -1.87 -7.50
CA ASP A 48 -5.21 -0.88 -7.19
C ASP A 48 -4.53 0.32 -6.50
N ARG A 49 -4.60 1.51 -7.11
CA ARG A 49 -3.99 2.72 -6.61
C ARG A 49 -4.98 3.51 -5.77
N LYS A 50 -4.56 3.94 -4.60
CA LYS A 50 -5.40 4.70 -3.68
C LYS A 50 -4.72 5.97 -3.22
N THR A 51 -5.43 7.09 -3.27
CA THR A 51 -5.07 8.23 -2.45
C THR A 51 -5.27 7.89 -0.97
N TYR A 52 -4.75 8.73 -0.07
CA TYR A 52 -5.01 8.59 1.36
C TYR A 52 -6.51 8.46 1.68
N GLN A 53 -7.33 9.36 1.12
CA GLN A 53 -8.78 9.37 1.38
C GLN A 53 -9.48 8.13 0.85
N ASP A 54 -9.11 7.70 -0.37
CA ASP A 54 -9.71 6.54 -1.00
C ASP A 54 -9.33 5.26 -0.26
N PHE A 55 -8.09 5.16 0.23
CA PHE A 55 -7.67 4.06 1.09
C PHE A 55 -8.52 3.98 2.35
N CYS A 56 -8.59 5.08 3.12
CA CYS A 56 -9.39 5.11 4.34
C CYS A 56 -10.88 4.79 4.08
N SER A 57 -11.44 5.34 3.00
CA SER A 57 -12.83 5.07 2.61
C SER A 57 -13.04 3.62 2.17
N THR A 58 -12.07 3.06 1.42
CA THR A 58 -12.14 1.68 0.91
C THR A 58 -12.17 0.66 2.03
N VAL A 59 -11.28 0.77 3.01
CA VAL A 59 -11.21 -0.20 4.12
C VAL A 59 -12.28 0.00 5.18
N THR A 60 -13.04 1.12 5.13
CA THR A 60 -14.14 1.42 6.07
C THR A 60 -15.50 1.34 5.38
N HIS A 61 -15.97 2.42 4.81
CA HIS A 61 -17.30 2.51 4.18
C HIS A 61 -17.42 1.62 2.93
N GLY A 62 -16.33 1.44 2.19
CA GLY A 62 -16.25 0.61 0.98
C GLY A 62 -15.89 -0.85 1.23
N TYR A 63 -15.76 -1.27 2.50
CA TYR A 63 -15.25 -2.58 2.90
C TYR A 63 -15.84 -3.75 2.09
N ASN A 64 -17.17 -3.86 2.07
CA ASN A 64 -17.85 -4.97 1.39
C ASN A 64 -17.58 -5.00 -0.14
N ARG A 65 -17.46 -3.83 -0.77
CA ARG A 65 -17.12 -3.73 -2.20
C ARG A 65 -15.69 -4.17 -2.44
N PHE A 66 -14.79 -3.75 -1.58
CA PHE A 66 -13.37 -4.10 -1.68
C PHE A 66 -13.13 -5.59 -1.43
N ILE A 67 -13.82 -6.19 -0.45
CA ILE A 67 -13.76 -7.65 -0.25
C ILE A 67 -14.20 -8.42 -1.51
N LYS A 68 -15.27 -7.98 -2.19
CA LYS A 68 -15.70 -8.60 -3.46
C LYS A 68 -14.62 -8.50 -4.55
N GLU A 69 -13.84 -7.44 -4.56
CA GLU A 69 -12.72 -7.28 -5.49
C GLU A 69 -11.59 -8.27 -5.19
N ILE A 70 -11.23 -8.42 -3.90
CA ILE A 70 -10.23 -9.42 -3.48
C ILE A 70 -10.73 -10.85 -3.77
N GLU A 71 -11.99 -11.16 -3.50
CA GLU A 71 -12.58 -12.48 -3.83
C GLU A 71 -12.56 -12.75 -5.35
N ARG A 72 -12.69 -11.71 -6.17
CA ARG A 72 -12.51 -11.84 -7.62
C ARG A 72 -11.04 -12.16 -7.97
N CYS A 73 -10.07 -11.48 -7.36
CA CYS A 73 -8.66 -11.84 -7.48
C CYS A 73 -8.41 -13.31 -7.12
N LYS A 74 -8.99 -13.76 -6.02
CA LYS A 74 -8.89 -15.14 -5.57
C LYS A 74 -9.48 -16.13 -6.60
N SER A 75 -10.63 -15.82 -7.18
CA SER A 75 -11.26 -16.66 -8.21
C SER A 75 -10.44 -16.72 -9.51
N LEU A 76 -9.63 -15.72 -9.79
CA LEU A 76 -8.71 -15.65 -10.94
C LEU A 76 -7.32 -16.21 -10.61
N GLU A 77 -7.11 -16.75 -9.41
CA GLU A 77 -5.79 -17.19 -8.93
C GLU A 77 -4.71 -16.10 -9.06
N SER A 78 -5.11 -14.84 -8.89
CA SER A 78 -4.29 -13.65 -9.05
C SER A 78 -4.06 -12.93 -7.71
N PHE A 79 -3.25 -11.88 -7.72
CA PHE A 79 -2.89 -11.11 -6.52
C PHE A 79 -3.08 -9.61 -6.74
N LEU A 80 -3.65 -8.94 -5.74
CA LEU A 80 -3.88 -7.51 -5.73
C LEU A 80 -2.91 -6.79 -4.80
N PHE A 81 -2.08 -5.92 -5.35
CA PHE A 81 -1.33 -4.94 -4.56
C PHE A 81 -2.13 -3.64 -4.48
N VAL A 82 -2.44 -3.21 -3.27
CA VAL A 82 -3.06 -1.91 -3.02
C VAL A 82 -1.96 -0.91 -2.73
N VAL A 83 -1.69 -0.02 -3.68
CA VAL A 83 -0.64 0.99 -3.56
C VAL A 83 -1.25 2.30 -3.06
N VAL A 84 -0.90 2.68 -1.83
CA VAL A 84 -1.41 3.89 -1.17
C VAL A 84 -0.43 5.03 -1.36
N GLU A 85 -0.87 6.13 -1.96
CA GLU A 85 -0.08 7.35 -2.23
C GLU A 85 0.05 8.23 -0.98
N ALA A 86 0.51 7.63 0.12
CA ALA A 86 0.77 8.33 1.37
C ALA A 86 1.95 7.69 2.09
N PRO A 87 2.78 8.46 2.79
CA PRO A 87 3.79 7.91 3.69
C PRO A 87 3.10 7.32 4.92
N PHE A 88 3.50 6.11 5.32
CA PHE A 88 2.87 5.40 6.43
C PHE A 88 3.06 6.13 7.78
N ASP A 89 4.21 6.73 7.99
CA ASP A 89 4.58 7.46 9.20
C ASP A 89 3.93 8.86 9.32
N GLU A 90 3.35 9.38 8.23
CA GLU A 90 2.68 10.68 8.20
C GLU A 90 1.13 10.56 8.14
N MET A 91 0.57 9.37 8.32
CA MET A 91 -0.88 9.15 8.20
C MET A 91 -1.71 10.00 9.17
N GLU A 92 -1.22 10.26 10.38
CA GLU A 92 -1.91 11.14 11.33
C GLU A 92 -1.94 12.59 10.84
N ASP A 93 -0.84 13.08 10.27
CA ASP A 93 -0.75 14.44 9.75
C ASP A 93 -1.57 14.60 8.47
N GLN A 94 -1.58 13.58 7.62
CA GLN A 94 -2.50 13.49 6.49
C GLN A 94 -3.96 13.56 6.96
N ASN A 95 -4.31 12.82 8.02
CA ASN A 95 -5.66 12.85 8.57
C ASN A 95 -6.04 14.23 9.12
N LYS A 96 -5.12 14.91 9.82
CA LYS A 96 -5.36 16.26 10.35
C LYS A 96 -5.57 17.30 9.25
N SER A 97 -4.84 17.17 8.14
CA SER A 97 -4.92 18.10 7.01
C SER A 97 -6.14 17.88 6.10
N ASN A 98 -6.73 16.70 6.12
CA ASN A 98 -7.90 16.39 5.29
C ASN A 98 -9.19 17.02 5.80
N TYR A 99 -10.10 17.37 4.88
CA TYR A 99 -11.44 17.84 5.21
C TYR A 99 -12.24 16.77 5.96
N LYS A 100 -12.23 15.53 5.46
CA LYS A 100 -12.87 14.38 6.11
C LYS A 100 -11.87 13.68 7.04
N LYS A 101 -12.21 13.64 8.33
CA LYS A 101 -11.42 12.91 9.33
C LYS A 101 -11.85 11.45 9.43
N PHE A 102 -10.86 10.57 9.56
CA PHE A 102 -11.07 9.16 9.78
C PHE A 102 -10.59 8.76 11.17
N LYS A 103 -11.21 7.75 11.75
CA LYS A 103 -10.69 7.08 12.96
C LYS A 103 -9.59 6.13 12.53
N LEU A 104 -8.32 6.55 12.59
CA LEU A 104 -7.18 5.79 12.06
C LEU A 104 -7.02 4.44 12.73
N ASP A 105 -7.28 4.34 14.04
CA ASP A 105 -7.27 3.04 14.75
C ASP A 105 -8.20 2.03 14.07
N TYR A 106 -9.40 2.48 13.69
CA TYR A 106 -10.36 1.64 12.99
C TYR A 106 -9.92 1.33 11.55
N VAL A 107 -9.37 2.32 10.83
CA VAL A 107 -8.83 2.14 9.47
C VAL A 107 -7.74 1.05 9.48
N PHE A 108 -6.77 1.15 10.38
CA PHE A 108 -5.68 0.18 10.46
C PHE A 108 -6.11 -1.18 11.01
N HIS A 109 -7.10 -1.20 11.91
CA HIS A 109 -7.71 -2.47 12.33
C HIS A 109 -8.33 -3.20 11.13
N GLN A 110 -9.15 -2.51 10.34
CA GLN A 110 -9.76 -3.10 9.15
C GLN A 110 -8.74 -3.54 8.10
N MET A 111 -7.72 -2.72 7.84
CA MET A 111 -6.62 -3.11 6.95
C MET A 111 -5.94 -4.39 7.44
N ARG A 112 -5.65 -4.50 8.74
CA ARG A 112 -5.03 -5.68 9.33
C ARG A 112 -5.91 -6.92 9.19
N GLU A 113 -7.22 -6.80 9.44
CA GLU A 113 -8.17 -7.91 9.29
C GLU A 113 -8.22 -8.39 7.83
N ILE A 114 -8.21 -7.47 6.87
CA ILE A 114 -8.14 -7.80 5.45
C ILE A 114 -6.86 -8.56 5.14
N GLN A 115 -5.70 -8.05 5.58
CA GLN A 115 -4.41 -8.69 5.31
C GLN A 115 -4.30 -10.09 5.98
N ALA A 116 -4.82 -10.24 7.20
CA ALA A 116 -4.81 -11.53 7.88
C ALA A 116 -5.68 -12.57 7.15
N ARG A 117 -6.84 -12.15 6.65
CA ARG A 117 -7.79 -13.02 5.96
C ARG A 117 -7.39 -13.35 4.52
N TYR A 118 -6.73 -12.43 3.85
CA TYR A 118 -6.44 -12.50 2.40
C TYR A 118 -4.95 -12.34 2.09
N SER A 119 -4.08 -12.80 2.97
CA SER A 119 -2.62 -12.69 2.83
C SER A 119 -2.06 -13.29 1.53
N ASP A 120 -2.72 -14.32 1.01
CA ASP A 120 -2.32 -14.99 -0.24
C ASP A 120 -2.86 -14.29 -1.51
N TYR A 121 -3.68 -13.23 -1.35
CA TYR A 121 -4.36 -12.57 -2.48
C TYR A 121 -4.26 -11.05 -2.48
N CYS A 122 -3.87 -10.44 -1.35
CA CYS A 122 -3.82 -8.98 -1.23
C CYS A 122 -2.71 -8.51 -0.30
N GLN A 123 -2.04 -7.42 -0.71
CA GLN A 123 -1.08 -6.71 0.15
C GLN A 123 -1.23 -5.20 -0.01
N PHE A 124 -1.22 -4.47 1.11
CA PHE A 124 -1.15 -3.01 1.10
C PHE A 124 0.30 -2.56 1.13
N VAL A 125 0.63 -1.54 0.31
CA VAL A 125 1.96 -0.94 0.24
C VAL A 125 1.82 0.58 0.18
N PHE A 126 2.41 1.26 1.13
CA PHE A 126 2.43 2.72 1.18
C PHE A 126 3.64 3.22 0.37
N SER A 127 3.38 3.78 -0.80
CA SER A 127 4.43 4.27 -1.71
C SER A 127 5.08 5.56 -1.22
N GLY A 128 4.35 6.36 -0.45
CA GLY A 128 4.79 7.65 0.05
C GLY A 128 4.28 8.84 -0.75
N SER A 129 4.16 8.73 -2.06
CA SER A 129 3.61 9.78 -2.92
C SER A 129 3.20 9.23 -4.29
N ARG A 130 2.56 10.09 -5.09
CA ARG A 130 2.19 9.78 -6.48
C ARG A 130 3.42 9.48 -7.35
N GLU A 131 4.49 10.26 -7.19
CA GLU A 131 5.75 10.08 -7.93
C GLU A 131 6.40 8.73 -7.60
N TYR A 132 6.36 8.34 -6.33
CA TYR A 132 6.85 7.03 -5.90
C TYR A 132 5.98 5.88 -6.40
N SER A 133 4.67 6.11 -6.56
CA SER A 133 3.77 5.11 -7.18
C SER A 133 4.12 4.87 -8.65
N ILE A 134 4.48 5.91 -9.40
CA ILE A 134 4.95 5.79 -10.80
C ILE A 134 6.20 4.91 -10.88
N GLU A 135 7.07 4.97 -9.88
CA GLU A 135 8.27 4.13 -9.84
C GLU A 135 7.98 2.69 -9.36
N LEU A 136 7.09 2.54 -8.39
CA LEU A 136 6.81 1.27 -7.71
C LEU A 136 5.94 0.34 -8.56
N ILE A 137 4.86 0.85 -9.15
CA ILE A 137 3.84 0.04 -9.83
C ILE A 137 4.42 -0.79 -10.99
N PRO A 138 5.24 -0.25 -11.90
CA PRO A 138 5.84 -1.06 -12.95
C PRO A 138 6.72 -2.19 -12.41
N LYS A 139 7.41 -1.97 -11.28
CA LYS A 139 8.25 -2.99 -10.64
C LYS A 139 7.40 -4.11 -10.05
N ILE A 140 6.27 -3.78 -9.41
CA ILE A 140 5.32 -4.77 -8.89
C ILE A 140 4.81 -5.64 -10.04
N LEU A 141 4.32 -5.02 -11.09
CA LEU A 141 3.69 -5.72 -12.20
C LEU A 141 4.66 -6.63 -12.96
N VAL A 142 5.90 -6.16 -13.19
CA VAL A 142 6.93 -6.95 -13.89
C VAL A 142 7.45 -8.11 -13.04
N LEU A 143 7.61 -7.92 -11.74
CA LEU A 143 8.06 -8.98 -10.85
C LEU A 143 6.97 -9.99 -10.53
N GLY A 144 5.71 -9.55 -10.54
CA GLY A 144 4.52 -10.38 -10.42
C GLY A 144 4.58 -11.38 -9.27
N LYS A 145 4.39 -12.65 -9.54
CA LYS A 145 4.34 -13.75 -8.55
C LYS A 145 5.52 -13.80 -7.58
N LYS A 146 6.68 -13.27 -7.96
CA LYS A 146 7.88 -13.23 -7.10
C LYS A 146 7.68 -12.36 -5.86
N LEU A 147 6.71 -11.44 -5.90
CA LEU A 147 6.43 -10.52 -4.80
C LEU A 147 5.27 -10.95 -3.90
N TRP A 148 4.46 -11.94 -4.28
CA TRP A 148 3.24 -12.28 -3.55
C TRP A 148 3.47 -12.70 -2.09
N ARG A 149 4.64 -13.29 -1.80
CA ARG A 149 5.02 -13.73 -0.44
C ARG A 149 6.14 -12.90 0.18
N VAL A 150 6.34 -11.70 -0.34
CA VAL A 150 7.40 -10.79 0.11
C VAL A 150 6.74 -9.62 0.81
N ASP A 151 7.22 -9.25 2.00
CA ASP A 151 6.84 -7.97 2.62
C ASP A 151 7.42 -6.81 1.77
N LEU A 152 6.60 -6.37 0.83
CA LEU A 152 7.02 -5.36 -0.14
C LEU A 152 7.24 -4.00 0.53
N GLN A 153 6.52 -3.68 1.62
CA GLN A 153 6.70 -2.43 2.36
C GLN A 153 8.13 -2.30 2.91
N TYR A 154 8.65 -3.38 3.48
CA TYR A 154 10.01 -3.40 4.00
C TYR A 154 11.05 -3.13 2.91
N PHE A 155 10.93 -3.81 1.77
CA PHE A 155 11.87 -3.65 0.65
C PHE A 155 11.73 -2.28 -0.02
N TRP A 156 10.51 -1.76 -0.11
CA TRP A 156 10.26 -0.45 -0.66
C TRP A 156 10.86 0.66 0.21
N ASN A 157 10.66 0.62 1.51
CA ASN A 157 11.26 1.56 2.45
C ASN A 157 12.78 1.57 2.36
N LYS A 158 13.41 0.38 2.27
CA LYS A 158 14.87 0.28 2.04
C LYS A 158 15.31 0.87 0.71
N HIS A 159 14.52 0.70 -0.34
CA HIS A 159 14.81 1.25 -1.66
C HIS A 159 14.80 2.78 -1.64
N ILE A 160 13.79 3.38 -1.03
CA ILE A 160 13.67 4.84 -0.87
C ILE A 160 14.86 5.40 -0.11
N ILE A 161 15.20 4.81 1.04
CA ILE A 161 16.33 5.27 1.87
C ILE A 161 17.64 5.16 1.09
N LYS A 162 17.90 4.03 0.45
CA LYS A 162 19.15 3.75 -0.28
C LYS A 162 19.36 4.69 -1.47
N ASN A 163 18.30 5.13 -2.13
CA ASN A 163 18.37 6.02 -3.29
C ASN A 163 18.35 7.51 -2.91
N GLY A 164 18.38 7.83 -1.61
CA GLY A 164 18.36 9.21 -1.12
C GLY A 164 17.04 9.94 -1.34
N LEU A 165 16.00 9.23 -1.79
CA LEU A 165 14.68 9.79 -2.04
C LEU A 165 13.93 10.11 -0.73
N GLY A 166 14.38 9.52 0.39
CA GLY A 166 13.82 9.72 1.74
C GLY A 166 14.39 10.91 2.52
N ASN A 167 15.29 11.71 1.95
CA ASN A 167 15.90 12.87 2.64
C ASN A 167 14.99 14.11 2.62
N ARG A 168 13.74 14.00 3.02
CA ARG A 168 13.02 15.14 3.59
C ARG A 168 13.51 15.30 5.03
N LYS A 169 14.33 16.35 5.29
CA LYS A 169 14.71 16.77 6.64
C LYS A 169 13.42 17.05 7.42
N THR A 170 12.91 16.05 8.11
CA THR A 170 11.95 16.28 9.18
C THR A 170 12.68 17.02 10.28
N LYS A 171 12.53 18.35 10.30
CA LYS A 171 12.82 19.17 11.47
C LYS A 171 11.78 18.83 12.55
N THR A 172 11.85 17.65 13.08
CA THR A 172 11.12 17.31 14.30
C THR A 172 12.15 17.12 15.39
N LYS A 173 12.28 18.14 16.24
CA LYS A 173 12.95 18.00 17.54
C LYS A 173 12.17 16.92 18.30
N LYS A 174 12.59 15.67 18.19
CA LYS A 174 12.08 14.59 19.04
C LYS A 174 12.55 14.86 20.46
N ARG A 175 11.63 15.37 21.26
CA ARG A 175 11.71 15.28 22.71
C ARG A 175 11.54 13.80 23.05
N VAL A 176 12.63 13.08 23.16
CA VAL A 176 12.64 11.69 23.63
C VAL A 176 12.18 11.71 25.08
N GLN A 177 10.91 11.44 25.28
CA GLN A 177 10.38 11.19 26.62
C GLN A 177 10.88 9.80 27.05
N ARG A 178 11.92 9.78 27.88
CA ARG A 178 12.44 8.54 28.46
C ARG A 178 11.31 7.88 29.27
N TYR A 179 10.88 6.74 28.83
CA TYR A 179 9.96 5.87 29.58
C TYR A 179 10.66 5.48 30.89
N LYS A 180 10.16 5.95 32.01
CA LYS A 180 10.58 5.44 33.32
C LYS A 180 9.69 4.24 33.64
N PRO A 181 10.23 3.03 33.84
CA PRO A 181 9.41 1.90 34.27
C PRO A 181 8.86 2.22 35.66
N VAL A 182 7.54 2.04 35.80
CA VAL A 182 6.89 2.10 37.12
C VAL A 182 7.30 0.85 37.89
N VAL A 183 8.18 1.01 38.85
CA VAL A 183 8.48 -0.05 39.82
C VAL A 183 7.35 -0.08 40.83
N THR A 184 6.40 -0.97 40.68
CA THR A 184 5.43 -1.29 41.73
C THR A 184 6.12 -2.15 42.77
N GLY A 185 6.60 -1.51 43.84
CA GLY A 185 7.01 -2.19 45.05
C GLY A 185 5.83 -2.35 45.97
N LYS A 186 5.51 -3.60 46.37
CA LYS A 186 5.51 -4.13 47.75
C LYS A 186 4.64 -5.37 47.79
N ARG A 187 5.30 -6.50 48.03
CA ARG A 187 4.67 -7.74 48.47
C ARG A 187 4.16 -7.51 49.88
N GLY A 188 2.87 -7.60 50.09
CA GLY A 188 2.25 -7.78 51.39
C GLY A 188 2.28 -9.28 51.74
N ILE A 189 2.95 -9.58 52.83
CA ILE A 189 2.97 -10.90 53.49
C ILE A 189 1.63 -11.04 54.20
N PHE A 190 0.85 -12.05 53.84
CA PHE A 190 -0.25 -12.54 54.69
C PHE A 190 0.24 -13.71 55.55
N ARG A 191 0.09 -13.53 56.86
CA ARG A 191 0.03 -14.64 57.85
C ARG A 191 -1.37 -15.20 57.86
#